data_9bc0400a9129cfce0c69619786e9edc3
#
_entry.id   9bc0400a9129cfce0c69619786e9edc3
#
_cell.length_a   1.000
_cell.length_b   1.000
_cell.length_c   1.000
_cell.angle_alpha   90.00
_cell.angle_beta   90.00
_cell.angle_gamma   90.00
#
_symmetry.space_group_name_H-M   'P 1'
#
loop_
_entity.id
_entity.type
_entity.pdbx_description
1 polymer ?
#
loop_
_entity_poly.entity_id
_entity_poly.type
_entity_poly.pdbx_seq_one_letter_code
_entity_poly.pdbx_strand_id
1 'polypeptide(L)'
;MKSTTIGIVCTASLMLLMASCGNRQMSPEEMQRKLDSIARIETAEKLKAQGINLDREVSPIQLFYDSLAIQTLPVRYSEDYVSFLPGYKSVPLDLAAYMGLEGRTSPKAISLPEAAGARLMILAADEGDGLYSLWLYSLDDEYMPADKLCLYANNKAEAEENLGADPEDQLIQDFVITSDYEIRLTDYSGKFKAEMQRVYHIDPSRHFIQDEEIDYTNENPSY
;
A
#
# COMPACT_ATOMS: atom_id res chain seq x y z
N MET A 1 46.46 14.64 32.77
CA MET A 1 47.36 13.73 32.04
C MET A 1 46.75 12.33 32.11
N LYS A 2 46.01 11.92 31.09
CA LYS A 2 45.62 10.50 30.80
C LYS A 2 44.84 10.54 29.47
N SER A 3 45.54 10.56 28.38
CA SER A 3 44.89 10.40 27.06
C SER A 3 46.02 10.10 26.05
N THR A 4 46.43 8.86 25.93
CA THR A 4 47.29 8.42 24.81
C THR A 4 47.47 6.90 24.72
N THR A 5 46.47 6.07 25.00
CA THR A 5 46.68 4.61 24.92
C THR A 5 45.68 3.85 24.06
N ILE A 6 44.75 4.52 23.38
CA ILE A 6 43.70 3.86 22.57
C ILE A 6 44.05 3.78 21.07
N GLY A 7 45.03 4.58 20.62
CA GLY A 7 45.38 4.66 19.20
C GLY A 7 46.27 3.55 18.64
N ILE A 8 46.87 2.71 19.47
CA ILE A 8 47.92 1.79 19.00
C ILE A 8 47.42 0.34 18.82
N VAL A 9 46.29 -0.01 19.42
CA VAL A 9 45.79 -1.40 19.35
C VAL A 9 45.09 -1.70 18.00
N CYS A 10 44.51 -0.69 17.33
CA CYS A 10 43.80 -0.91 16.04
C CYS A 10 44.80 -1.14 14.85
N THR A 11 45.99 -0.61 14.89
CA THR A 11 46.95 -0.76 13.79
C THR A 11 47.69 -2.10 13.79
N ALA A 12 47.81 -2.74 14.94
CA ALA A 12 48.49 -4.05 15.06
C ALA A 12 47.58 -5.23 14.58
N SER A 13 46.26 -5.14 14.71
CA SER A 13 45.35 -6.19 14.23
C SER A 13 45.23 -6.24 12.70
N LEU A 14 45.46 -5.10 12.01
CA LEU A 14 45.33 -5.06 10.55
C LEU A 14 46.51 -5.69 9.84
N MET A 15 47.69 -5.71 10.48
CA MET A 15 48.90 -6.29 9.87
C MET A 15 49.00 -7.82 9.99
N LEU A 16 48.27 -8.45 10.92
CA LEU A 16 48.30 -9.91 11.08
C LEU A 16 47.43 -10.66 10.07
N LEU A 17 46.46 -9.99 9.43
CA LEU A 17 45.60 -10.59 8.39
C LEU A 17 46.23 -10.65 7.00
N MET A 18 47.38 -9.96 6.79
CA MET A 18 48.07 -9.94 5.49
C MET A 18 49.08 -11.08 5.29
N ALA A 19 49.33 -11.88 6.32
CA ALA A 19 50.39 -12.89 6.28
C ALA A 19 49.94 -14.31 5.89
N SER A 20 48.67 -14.51 5.58
CA SER A 20 48.08 -15.87 5.35
C SER A 20 47.42 -16.11 3.99
N CYS A 21 47.63 -15.26 2.99
CA CYS A 21 47.09 -15.54 1.65
C CYS A 21 48.22 -15.59 0.63
N GLY A 22 48.48 -16.78 0.11
CA GLY A 22 49.41 -17.02 -0.97
C GLY A 22 49.17 -16.09 -2.16
N ASN A 23 50.29 -15.71 -2.76
CA ASN A 23 50.63 -14.78 -3.83
C ASN A 23 49.66 -14.79 -5.04
N ARG A 24 48.39 -14.44 -4.86
CA ARG A 24 47.46 -14.10 -5.94
C ARG A 24 47.28 -12.59 -5.88
N GLN A 25 47.91 -11.86 -6.79
CA GLN A 25 47.57 -10.45 -7.01
C GLN A 25 46.08 -10.36 -7.34
N MET A 26 45.28 -9.80 -6.40
CA MET A 26 43.88 -9.51 -6.64
C MET A 26 43.76 -8.45 -7.74
N SER A 27 42.78 -8.64 -8.61
CA SER A 27 42.47 -7.61 -9.61
C SER A 27 42.01 -6.32 -8.91
N PRO A 28 42.20 -5.15 -9.53
CA PRO A 28 41.66 -3.88 -8.99
C PRO A 28 40.17 -3.94 -8.70
N GLU A 29 39.39 -4.67 -9.50
CA GLU A 29 37.96 -4.86 -9.32
C GLU A 29 37.60 -5.73 -8.10
N GLU A 30 38.39 -6.79 -7.85
CA GLU A 30 38.19 -7.62 -6.65
C GLU A 30 38.58 -6.85 -5.38
N MET A 31 39.61 -6.02 -5.46
CA MET A 31 39.99 -5.15 -4.36
C MET A 31 38.93 -4.11 -4.06
N GLN A 32 38.33 -3.49 -5.08
CA GLN A 32 37.24 -2.54 -4.92
C GLN A 32 35.99 -3.21 -4.30
N ARG A 33 35.61 -4.38 -4.77
CA ARG A 33 34.48 -5.14 -4.19
C ARG A 33 34.69 -5.48 -2.72
N LYS A 34 35.94 -5.83 -2.32
CA LYS A 34 36.26 -6.09 -0.91
C LYS A 34 36.20 -4.81 -0.06
N LEU A 35 36.68 -3.71 -0.58
CA LEU A 35 36.62 -2.41 0.11
C LEU A 35 35.16 -1.98 0.29
N ASP A 36 34.33 -2.12 -0.73
CA ASP A 36 32.91 -1.81 -0.66
C ASP A 36 32.16 -2.73 0.34
N SER A 37 32.53 -4.01 0.39
CA SER A 37 32.01 -4.95 1.36
C SER A 37 32.40 -4.59 2.81
N ILE A 38 33.63 -4.21 3.05
CA ILE A 38 34.10 -3.78 4.38
C ILE A 38 33.43 -2.48 4.79
N ALA A 39 33.29 -1.51 3.89
CA ALA A 39 32.59 -0.26 4.16
C ALA A 39 31.12 -0.47 4.52
N ARG A 40 30.45 -1.42 3.86
CA ARG A 40 29.08 -1.81 4.21
C ARG A 40 28.96 -2.42 5.59
N ILE A 41 29.89 -3.32 5.95
CA ILE A 41 29.92 -3.98 7.27
C ILE A 41 30.15 -2.93 8.37
N GLU A 42 31.13 -2.04 8.21
CA GLU A 42 31.39 -0.97 9.17
C GLU A 42 30.22 -0.01 9.33
N THR A 43 29.54 0.30 8.23
CA THR A 43 28.34 1.15 8.27
C THR A 43 27.20 0.44 8.99
N ALA A 44 26.99 -0.85 8.73
CA ALA A 44 25.99 -1.67 9.40
C ALA A 44 26.25 -1.77 10.93
N GLU A 45 27.49 -1.98 11.34
CA GLU A 45 27.86 -2.02 12.76
C GLU A 45 27.62 -0.66 13.46
N LYS A 46 27.93 0.46 12.79
CA LYS A 46 27.66 1.80 13.33
C LYS A 46 26.17 2.06 13.51
N LEU A 47 25.34 1.66 12.53
CA LEU A 47 23.88 1.81 12.61
C LEU A 47 23.30 0.90 13.69
N LYS A 48 23.77 -0.32 13.82
CA LYS A 48 23.39 -1.25 14.90
C LYS A 48 23.74 -0.71 16.29
N ALA A 49 24.91 -0.07 16.43
CA ALA A 49 25.31 0.60 17.68
C ALA A 49 24.41 1.80 18.02
N GLN A 50 23.74 2.41 17.02
CA GLN A 50 22.78 3.48 17.19
C GLN A 50 21.34 2.94 17.44
N GLY A 51 21.16 1.63 17.58
CA GLY A 51 19.86 0.98 17.80
C GLY A 51 19.05 0.78 16.50
N ILE A 52 19.65 1.02 15.34
CA ILE A 52 19.02 0.78 14.04
C ILE A 52 19.25 -0.69 13.67
N ASN A 53 18.21 -1.49 13.69
CA ASN A 53 18.29 -2.90 13.33
C ASN A 53 18.24 -3.05 11.80
N LEU A 54 19.39 -3.32 11.17
CA LEU A 54 19.53 -3.57 9.74
C LEU A 54 19.31 -5.03 9.35
N ASP A 55 19.17 -5.93 10.33
CA ASP A 55 18.98 -7.37 10.10
C ASP A 55 17.54 -7.70 9.67
N ARG A 56 16.64 -6.69 9.60
CA ARG A 56 15.32 -6.86 9.03
C ARG A 56 15.43 -6.79 7.51
N GLU A 57 15.44 -7.91 6.86
CA GLU A 57 15.27 -7.96 5.41
C GLU A 57 13.96 -7.23 5.08
N VAL A 58 14.07 -6.11 4.37
CA VAL A 58 12.90 -5.36 3.92
C VAL A 58 12.17 -6.23 2.91
N SER A 59 10.95 -6.62 3.24
CA SER A 59 10.17 -7.52 2.37
C SER A 59 9.89 -6.85 1.01
N PRO A 60 9.78 -7.61 -0.08
CA PRO A 60 9.39 -7.06 -1.38
C PRO A 60 8.07 -6.28 -1.33
N ILE A 61 7.14 -6.69 -0.47
CA ILE A 61 5.85 -6.02 -0.25
C ILE A 61 6.07 -4.65 0.37
N GLN A 62 6.88 -4.56 1.42
CA GLN A 62 7.24 -3.29 2.06
C GLN A 62 7.89 -2.35 1.05
N LEU A 63 8.88 -2.83 0.28
CA LEU A 63 9.55 -2.02 -0.75
C LEU A 63 8.55 -1.49 -1.79
N PHE A 64 7.60 -2.32 -2.17
CA PHE A 64 6.56 -1.91 -3.10
C PHE A 64 5.67 -0.84 -2.47
N TYR A 65 5.12 -1.08 -1.26
CA TYR A 65 4.25 -0.14 -0.56
C TYR A 65 4.93 1.22 -0.34
N ASP A 66 6.18 1.22 0.15
CA ASP A 66 6.98 2.42 0.38
C ASP A 66 7.31 3.19 -0.92
N SER A 67 7.15 2.54 -2.08
CA SER A 67 7.35 3.15 -3.40
C SER A 67 6.06 3.75 -4.01
N LEU A 68 4.91 3.57 -3.36
CA LEU A 68 3.65 4.15 -3.81
C LEU A 68 3.61 5.66 -3.56
N ALA A 69 2.95 6.37 -4.47
CA ALA A 69 2.60 7.76 -4.19
C ALA A 69 1.53 7.80 -3.08
N ILE A 70 1.61 8.82 -2.23
CA ILE A 70 0.62 9.03 -1.17
C ILE A 70 -0.46 9.97 -1.69
N GLN A 71 -1.68 9.47 -1.78
CA GLN A 71 -2.85 10.26 -2.14
C GLN A 71 -3.29 11.10 -0.95
N THR A 72 -3.45 12.40 -1.16
CA THR A 72 -3.94 13.30 -0.11
C THR A 72 -5.45 13.16 0.09
N LEU A 73 -5.89 13.27 1.34
CA LEU A 73 -7.31 13.30 1.70
C LEU A 73 -7.88 14.73 1.60
N PRO A 74 -9.17 14.89 1.31
CA PRO A 74 -10.14 13.83 1.06
C PRO A 74 -10.00 13.23 -0.35
N VAL A 75 -10.32 11.94 -0.49
CA VAL A 75 -10.48 11.27 -1.79
C VAL A 75 -11.97 11.15 -2.08
N ARG A 76 -12.36 11.48 -3.30
CA ARG A 76 -13.76 11.42 -3.74
C ARG A 76 -13.88 10.73 -5.08
N TYR A 77 -14.99 10.07 -5.27
CA TYR A 77 -15.37 9.58 -6.59
C TYR A 77 -15.44 10.72 -7.59
N SER A 78 -14.90 10.47 -8.78
CA SER A 78 -15.22 11.19 -10.01
C SER A 78 -14.90 10.25 -11.18
N GLU A 79 -15.59 10.45 -12.29
CA GLU A 79 -15.33 9.69 -13.53
C GLU A 79 -13.87 9.80 -13.97
N ASP A 80 -13.29 10.98 -13.87
CA ASP A 80 -11.87 11.22 -14.17
C ASP A 80 -10.95 10.44 -13.25
N TYR A 81 -11.25 10.41 -11.95
CA TYR A 81 -10.43 9.68 -10.97
C TYR A 81 -10.40 8.19 -11.27
N VAL A 82 -11.55 7.59 -11.54
CA VAL A 82 -11.67 6.15 -11.83
C VAL A 82 -11.09 5.80 -13.20
N SER A 83 -11.25 6.68 -14.21
CA SER A 83 -10.78 6.42 -15.56
C SER A 83 -9.25 6.59 -15.71
N PHE A 84 -8.67 7.62 -15.09
CA PHE A 84 -7.26 7.97 -15.27
C PHE A 84 -6.35 7.44 -14.16
N LEU A 85 -6.88 7.13 -12.98
CA LEU A 85 -6.13 6.61 -11.83
C LEU A 85 -4.84 7.42 -11.58
N PRO A 86 -4.94 8.73 -11.31
CA PRO A 86 -3.78 9.60 -11.21
C PRO A 86 -2.86 9.19 -10.05
N GLY A 87 -1.57 9.01 -10.34
CA GLY A 87 -0.57 8.62 -9.34
C GLY A 87 -0.51 7.14 -9.00
N TYR A 88 -1.41 6.32 -9.56
CA TYR A 88 -1.40 4.88 -9.33
C TYR A 88 -0.19 4.22 -10.00
N LYS A 89 0.37 3.22 -9.33
CA LYS A 89 1.49 2.40 -9.79
C LYS A 89 1.04 0.97 -10.01
N SER A 90 1.48 0.36 -11.11
CA SER A 90 1.18 -1.06 -11.40
C SER A 90 1.76 -1.96 -10.31
N VAL A 91 0.95 -2.89 -9.82
CA VAL A 91 1.36 -3.94 -8.87
C VAL A 91 1.94 -5.08 -9.68
N PRO A 92 3.15 -5.58 -9.36
CA PRO A 92 3.68 -6.78 -9.98
C PRO A 92 2.73 -7.97 -9.78
N LEU A 93 2.47 -8.75 -10.83
CA LEU A 93 1.50 -9.86 -10.76
C LEU A 93 1.83 -10.90 -9.69
N ASP A 94 3.12 -11.25 -9.54
CA ASP A 94 3.55 -12.18 -8.50
C ASP A 94 3.26 -11.64 -7.09
N LEU A 95 3.40 -10.32 -6.92
CA LEU A 95 3.12 -9.66 -5.66
C LEU A 95 1.61 -9.58 -5.39
N ALA A 96 0.82 -9.25 -6.41
CA ALA A 96 -0.64 -9.23 -6.32
C ALA A 96 -1.19 -10.61 -5.95
N ALA A 97 -0.68 -11.67 -6.61
CA ALA A 97 -1.05 -13.05 -6.32
C ALA A 97 -0.65 -13.47 -4.90
N TYR A 98 0.56 -13.10 -4.45
CA TYR A 98 1.04 -13.41 -3.11
C TYR A 98 0.21 -12.72 -2.02
N MET A 99 -0.20 -11.47 -2.24
CA MET A 99 -1.04 -10.71 -1.32
C MET A 99 -2.53 -11.09 -1.42
N GLY A 100 -2.93 -11.86 -2.42
CA GLY A 100 -4.34 -12.19 -2.64
C GLY A 100 -5.18 -10.98 -3.03
N LEU A 101 -4.60 -10.05 -3.80
CA LEU A 101 -5.29 -8.84 -4.24
C LEU A 101 -6.31 -9.14 -5.35
N GLU A 102 -7.34 -8.31 -5.39
CA GLU A 102 -8.38 -8.38 -6.42
C GLU A 102 -7.85 -7.98 -7.80
N GLY A 103 -8.56 -8.44 -8.86
CA GLY A 103 -8.29 -8.11 -10.25
C GLY A 103 -7.82 -9.29 -11.09
N ARG A 104 -8.16 -9.23 -12.38
CA ARG A 104 -7.85 -10.30 -13.36
C ARG A 104 -6.53 -10.09 -14.07
N THR A 105 -6.08 -8.85 -14.16
CA THR A 105 -4.86 -8.48 -14.86
C THR A 105 -3.97 -7.60 -13.97
N SER A 106 -3.23 -6.67 -14.52
CA SER A 106 -2.27 -5.85 -13.76
C SER A 106 -2.97 -4.80 -12.89
N PRO A 107 -3.27 -5.10 -11.61
CA PRO A 107 -3.87 -4.10 -10.74
C PRO A 107 -2.91 -2.93 -10.53
N LYS A 108 -3.49 -1.78 -10.16
CA LYS A 108 -2.72 -0.57 -9.85
C LYS A 108 -3.02 -0.14 -8.42
N ALA A 109 -2.06 0.45 -7.75
CA ALA A 109 -2.22 0.85 -6.35
C ALA A 109 -1.68 2.25 -6.07
N ILE A 110 -2.27 2.89 -5.06
CA ILE A 110 -1.81 4.13 -4.45
C ILE A 110 -1.99 4.02 -2.95
N SER A 111 -1.09 4.60 -2.16
CA SER A 111 -1.22 4.60 -0.70
C SER A 111 -2.01 5.81 -0.22
N LEU A 112 -2.59 5.68 0.97
CA LEU A 112 -3.13 6.80 1.75
C LEU A 112 -2.23 7.04 2.98
N PRO A 113 -2.31 8.20 3.63
CA PRO A 113 -1.70 8.38 4.94
C PRO A 113 -2.21 7.32 5.93
N GLU A 114 -1.42 6.97 6.93
CA GLU A 114 -1.82 5.97 7.93
C GLU A 114 -2.99 6.47 8.79
N ALA A 115 -3.91 5.56 9.13
CA ALA A 115 -5.04 5.84 10.01
C ALA A 115 -5.18 4.76 11.08
N ALA A 116 -5.43 5.14 12.33
CA ALA A 116 -5.60 4.21 13.47
C ALA A 116 -4.47 3.17 13.59
N GLY A 117 -3.25 3.49 13.13
CA GLY A 117 -2.11 2.58 13.07
C GLY A 117 -2.18 1.55 11.93
N ALA A 118 -3.15 1.68 11.02
CA ALA A 118 -3.25 0.89 9.81
C ALA A 118 -2.58 1.60 8.62
N ARG A 119 -1.83 0.87 7.82
CA ARG A 119 -1.40 1.29 6.49
C ARG A 119 -2.54 1.08 5.51
N LEU A 120 -2.79 2.05 4.66
CA LEU A 120 -3.92 2.04 3.76
C LEU A 120 -3.47 2.10 2.30
N MET A 121 -4.16 1.34 1.45
CA MET A 121 -3.88 1.28 0.03
C MET A 121 -5.19 1.21 -0.76
N ILE A 122 -5.36 2.07 -1.75
CA ILE A 122 -6.43 1.91 -2.74
C ILE A 122 -5.86 1.09 -3.89
N LEU A 123 -6.53 0.00 -4.21
CA LEU A 123 -6.25 -0.86 -5.33
C LEU A 123 -7.30 -0.62 -6.43
N ALA A 124 -6.85 -0.34 -7.64
CA ALA A 124 -7.68 -0.38 -8.84
C ALA A 124 -7.48 -1.75 -9.48
N ALA A 125 -8.46 -2.60 -9.36
CA ALA A 125 -8.49 -3.92 -9.97
C ALA A 125 -9.10 -3.82 -11.37
N ASP A 126 -8.39 -4.36 -12.36
CA ASP A 126 -8.86 -4.42 -13.74
C ASP A 126 -9.82 -5.63 -13.88
N GLU A 127 -11.06 -5.32 -14.16
CA GLU A 127 -12.12 -6.31 -14.37
C GLU A 127 -12.23 -6.77 -15.83
N GLY A 128 -11.42 -6.21 -16.70
CA GLY A 128 -11.45 -6.40 -18.16
C GLY A 128 -12.15 -5.25 -18.89
N ASP A 129 -11.91 -5.16 -20.18
CA ASP A 129 -12.49 -4.14 -21.08
C ASP A 129 -12.26 -2.67 -20.65
N GLY A 130 -11.19 -2.43 -19.87
CA GLY A 130 -10.85 -1.10 -19.35
C GLY A 130 -11.73 -0.66 -18.18
N LEU A 131 -12.45 -1.58 -17.56
CA LEU A 131 -13.24 -1.34 -16.37
C LEU A 131 -12.40 -1.62 -15.13
N TYR A 132 -12.52 -0.76 -14.14
CA TYR A 132 -11.84 -0.90 -12.85
C TYR A 132 -12.84 -0.93 -11.71
N SER A 133 -12.60 -1.83 -10.75
CA SER A 133 -13.15 -1.71 -9.41
C SER A 133 -12.09 -1.10 -8.48
N LEU A 134 -12.52 -0.32 -7.50
CA LEU A 134 -11.65 0.29 -6.49
C LEU A 134 -11.89 -0.36 -5.14
N TRP A 135 -10.82 -0.83 -4.54
CA TRP A 135 -10.82 -1.48 -3.24
C TRP A 135 -9.91 -0.75 -2.28
N LEU A 136 -10.40 -0.41 -1.11
CA LEU A 136 -9.58 0.08 -0.01
C LEU A 136 -9.12 -1.12 0.82
N TYR A 137 -7.81 -1.26 0.97
CA TYR A 137 -7.18 -2.26 1.81
C TYR A 137 -6.60 -1.60 3.05
N SER A 138 -6.80 -2.22 4.20
CA SER A 138 -5.98 -2.03 5.38
C SER A 138 -4.91 -3.12 5.41
N LEU A 139 -3.68 -2.76 5.80
CA LEU A 139 -2.55 -3.69 5.84
C LEU A 139 -2.05 -3.85 7.28
N ASP A 140 -1.59 -5.05 7.59
CA ASP A 140 -0.96 -5.39 8.87
C ASP A 140 0.51 -4.93 8.97
N ASP A 141 1.21 -5.36 10.02
CA ASP A 141 2.61 -5.00 10.24
C ASP A 141 3.57 -5.65 9.25
N GLU A 142 3.18 -6.75 8.63
CA GLU A 142 3.87 -7.46 7.57
C GLU A 142 3.49 -6.97 6.17
N TYR A 143 2.67 -5.91 6.08
CA TYR A 143 2.12 -5.33 4.84
C TYR A 143 1.16 -6.27 4.09
N MET A 144 0.61 -7.27 4.77
CA MET A 144 -0.42 -8.14 4.20
C MET A 144 -1.82 -7.54 4.42
N PRO A 145 -2.77 -7.81 3.50
CA PRO A 145 -4.15 -7.37 3.69
C PRO A 145 -4.76 -7.92 4.99
N ALA A 146 -5.15 -7.01 5.89
CA ALA A 146 -5.90 -7.34 7.10
C ALA A 146 -7.41 -7.32 6.83
N ASP A 147 -7.85 -6.33 6.03
CA ASP A 147 -9.24 -6.20 5.61
C ASP A 147 -9.35 -5.44 4.28
N LYS A 148 -10.51 -5.49 3.65
CA LYS A 148 -10.79 -4.79 2.40
C LYS A 148 -12.23 -4.30 2.34
N LEU A 149 -12.42 -3.14 1.70
CA LEU A 149 -13.72 -2.52 1.47
C LEU A 149 -13.83 -2.13 -0.01
N CYS A 150 -14.89 -2.57 -0.69
CA CYS A 150 -15.18 -2.15 -2.06
C CYS A 150 -15.66 -0.70 -2.04
N LEU A 151 -14.89 0.22 -2.63
CA LEU A 151 -15.26 1.62 -2.77
C LEU A 151 -16.13 1.86 -4.01
N TYR A 152 -15.78 1.18 -5.10
CA TYR A 152 -16.43 1.35 -6.39
C TYR A 152 -16.31 0.05 -7.20
N ALA A 153 -17.42 -0.41 -7.74
CA ALA A 153 -17.43 -1.51 -8.69
C ALA A 153 -18.24 -1.10 -9.93
N ASN A 154 -17.64 -1.29 -11.09
CA ASN A 154 -18.35 -1.09 -12.34
C ASN A 154 -18.93 -2.43 -12.80
N ASN A 155 -20.09 -2.80 -12.26
CA ASN A 155 -20.77 -4.06 -12.54
C ASN A 155 -21.56 -3.98 -13.85
N LYS A 156 -20.88 -3.71 -14.98
CA LYS A 156 -21.54 -3.85 -16.29
C LYS A 156 -22.10 -5.27 -16.52
N ALA A 157 -21.43 -6.29 -15.98
CA ALA A 157 -21.88 -7.67 -16.11
C ALA A 157 -23.21 -7.92 -15.39
N GLU A 158 -23.41 -7.36 -14.20
CA GLU A 158 -24.71 -7.45 -13.50
C GLU A 158 -25.80 -6.61 -14.17
N ALA A 159 -25.42 -5.46 -14.75
CA ALA A 159 -26.35 -4.64 -15.53
C ALA A 159 -26.75 -5.33 -16.83
N GLU A 160 -25.89 -6.14 -17.45
CA GLU A 160 -26.19 -6.93 -18.66
C GLU A 160 -26.98 -8.21 -18.34
N GLU A 161 -26.79 -8.84 -17.18
CA GLU A 161 -27.62 -9.98 -16.71
C GLU A 161 -29.05 -9.55 -16.34
N ASN A 162 -29.21 -8.30 -15.91
CA ASN A 162 -30.52 -7.67 -15.66
C ASN A 162 -31.06 -6.98 -16.93
N LEU A 163 -30.94 -7.60 -18.09
CA LEU A 163 -31.36 -7.11 -19.42
C LEU A 163 -32.84 -6.77 -19.57
N GLY A 164 -33.58 -6.56 -18.48
CA GLY A 164 -34.94 -5.98 -18.44
C GLY A 164 -34.96 -4.71 -17.62
N ALA A 165 -33.88 -4.33 -16.95
CA ALA A 165 -33.83 -3.07 -16.24
C ALA A 165 -33.57 -1.94 -17.23
N ASP A 166 -34.32 -0.87 -17.15
CA ASP A 166 -34.10 0.35 -17.88
C ASP A 166 -32.68 0.83 -17.55
N PRO A 167 -31.89 1.33 -18.54
CA PRO A 167 -30.59 1.97 -18.26
C PRO A 167 -30.67 3.06 -17.18
N GLU A 168 -31.87 3.57 -16.92
CA GLU A 168 -32.16 4.52 -15.86
C GLU A 168 -32.14 3.89 -14.44
N ASP A 169 -32.13 2.56 -14.33
CA ASP A 169 -32.17 1.84 -13.05
C ASP A 169 -30.81 1.28 -12.61
N GLN A 170 -29.72 1.66 -13.29
CA GLN A 170 -28.37 1.27 -12.87
C GLN A 170 -28.03 1.91 -11.53
N LEU A 171 -27.68 1.07 -10.56
CA LEU A 171 -27.11 1.53 -9.29
C LEU A 171 -25.67 1.98 -9.53
N ILE A 172 -25.40 3.23 -9.22
CA ILE A 172 -24.04 3.81 -9.27
C ILE A 172 -23.61 4.02 -7.83
N GLN A 173 -22.53 3.37 -7.43
CA GLN A 173 -21.93 3.61 -6.14
C GLN A 173 -20.86 4.68 -6.28
N ASP A 174 -20.94 5.75 -5.48
CA ASP A 174 -19.83 6.67 -5.27
C ASP A 174 -19.21 6.52 -3.87
N PHE A 175 -18.07 7.14 -3.66
CA PHE A 175 -17.40 7.10 -2.38
C PHE A 175 -16.75 8.42 -2.03
N VAL A 176 -16.63 8.65 -0.72
CA VAL A 176 -15.81 9.72 -0.14
C VAL A 176 -15.01 9.13 1.01
N ILE A 177 -13.69 9.34 1.00
CA ILE A 177 -12.82 9.13 2.17
C ILE A 177 -12.47 10.53 2.68
N THR A 178 -12.97 10.89 3.85
CA THR A 178 -12.81 12.21 4.44
C THR A 178 -11.40 12.40 5.04
N SER A 179 -11.05 13.61 5.46
CA SER A 179 -9.74 13.91 6.06
C SER A 179 -9.55 13.25 7.43
N ASP A 180 -10.62 12.88 8.11
CA ASP A 180 -10.67 12.18 9.39
C ASP A 180 -10.94 10.68 9.26
N TYR A 181 -10.83 10.14 8.02
CA TYR A 181 -10.98 8.73 7.68
C TYR A 181 -12.38 8.14 7.89
N GLU A 182 -13.41 8.97 7.87
CA GLU A 182 -14.77 8.49 7.67
C GLU A 182 -14.93 8.12 6.19
N ILE A 183 -15.37 6.89 5.93
CA ILE A 183 -15.56 6.35 4.57
C ILE A 183 -17.06 6.27 4.33
N ARG A 184 -17.55 7.04 3.36
CA ARG A 184 -18.95 7.05 2.95
C ARG A 184 -19.09 6.41 1.60
N LEU A 185 -19.97 5.42 1.51
CA LEU A 185 -20.38 4.79 0.26
C LEU A 185 -21.84 5.15 0.02
N THR A 186 -22.15 5.72 -1.14
CA THR A 186 -23.50 6.14 -1.48
C THR A 186 -23.95 5.46 -2.77
N ASP A 187 -25.05 4.73 -2.70
CA ASP A 187 -25.68 4.10 -3.85
C ASP A 187 -26.74 5.06 -4.42
N TYR A 188 -26.70 5.25 -5.73
CA TYR A 188 -27.61 6.12 -6.47
C TYR A 188 -28.39 5.31 -7.50
N SER A 189 -29.69 5.55 -7.64
CA SER A 189 -30.45 5.10 -8.81
C SER A 189 -30.11 5.94 -10.03
N GLY A 190 -30.41 5.43 -11.22
CA GLY A 190 -30.15 6.08 -12.51
C GLY A 190 -30.68 7.53 -12.66
N LYS A 191 -31.49 7.99 -11.72
CA LYS A 191 -31.95 9.40 -11.62
C LYS A 191 -31.10 10.26 -10.70
N PHE A 192 -29.92 9.79 -10.33
CA PHE A 192 -29.01 10.45 -9.35
C PHE A 192 -29.68 10.73 -7.99
N LYS A 193 -30.68 9.92 -7.65
CA LYS A 193 -31.29 9.96 -6.33
C LYS A 193 -30.52 8.99 -5.42
N ALA A 194 -29.98 9.50 -4.31
CA ALA A 194 -29.37 8.65 -3.31
C ALA A 194 -30.41 7.67 -2.75
N GLU A 195 -30.08 6.39 -2.74
CA GLU A 195 -30.95 5.34 -2.21
C GLU A 195 -30.47 4.85 -0.87
N MET A 196 -29.16 4.63 -0.74
CA MET A 196 -28.54 4.15 0.48
C MET A 196 -27.19 4.81 0.71
N GLN A 197 -26.88 5.12 1.95
CA GLN A 197 -25.53 5.54 2.35
C GLN A 197 -25.07 4.66 3.50
N ARG A 198 -23.83 4.16 3.40
CA ARG A 198 -23.15 3.40 4.44
C ARG A 198 -21.91 4.16 4.87
N VAL A 199 -21.73 4.27 6.18
CA VAL A 199 -20.61 4.97 6.79
C VAL A 199 -19.73 3.96 7.51
N TYR A 200 -18.44 4.03 7.28
CA TYR A 200 -17.45 3.14 7.87
C TYR A 200 -16.33 3.94 8.53
N HIS A 201 -15.72 3.33 9.52
CA HIS A 201 -14.42 3.75 10.06
C HIS A 201 -13.46 2.56 10.12
N ILE A 202 -12.17 2.84 10.42
CA ILE A 202 -11.14 1.83 10.62
C ILE A 202 -10.93 1.68 12.12
N ASP A 203 -11.11 0.46 12.63
CA ASP A 203 -10.88 0.16 14.03
C ASP A 203 -9.38 -0.08 14.35
N PRO A 204 -8.97 -0.11 15.63
CA PRO A 204 -7.58 -0.41 16.01
C PRO A 204 -7.10 -1.81 15.60
N SER A 205 -8.00 -2.73 15.27
CA SER A 205 -7.69 -4.06 14.73
C SER A 205 -7.51 -4.05 13.21
N ARG A 206 -7.59 -2.85 12.60
CA ARG A 206 -7.43 -2.60 11.14
C ARG A 206 -8.59 -3.13 10.30
N HIS A 207 -9.78 -3.32 10.90
CA HIS A 207 -10.99 -3.70 10.17
C HIS A 207 -11.85 -2.49 9.85
N PHE A 208 -12.55 -2.57 8.71
CA PHE A 208 -13.56 -1.60 8.32
C PHE A 208 -14.88 -1.93 9.01
N ILE A 209 -15.26 -1.10 9.96
CA ILE A 209 -16.50 -1.27 10.75
C ILE A 209 -17.56 -0.33 10.21
N GLN A 210 -18.72 -0.87 9.88
CA GLN A 210 -19.88 -0.07 9.49
C GLN A 210 -20.51 0.54 10.73
N ASP A 211 -20.58 1.88 10.79
CA ASP A 211 -21.15 2.64 11.89
C ASP A 211 -22.64 2.93 11.66
N GLU A 212 -22.97 3.28 10.41
CA GLU A 212 -24.27 3.80 10.06
C GLU A 212 -24.70 3.30 8.67
N GLU A 213 -26.01 3.09 8.53
CA GLU A 213 -26.68 2.84 7.26
C GLU A 213 -27.94 3.71 7.19
N ILE A 214 -28.03 4.55 6.17
CA ILE A 214 -29.10 5.47 5.95
C ILE A 214 -29.85 5.05 4.67
N ASP A 215 -31.10 4.63 4.81
CA ASP A 215 -31.98 4.30 3.70
C ASP A 215 -32.83 5.54 3.33
N TYR A 216 -32.55 6.10 2.16
CA TYR A 216 -33.25 7.28 1.63
C TYR A 216 -34.53 6.91 0.85
N THR A 217 -34.77 5.61 0.60
CA THR A 217 -35.98 5.15 -0.12
C THR A 217 -37.21 5.16 0.78
N ASN A 218 -37.02 5.00 2.08
CA ASN A 218 -38.06 5.03 3.09
C ASN A 218 -38.50 6.46 3.43
N GLU A 219 -38.99 7.20 2.42
CA GLU A 219 -39.67 8.48 2.67
C GLU A 219 -41.04 8.23 3.38
N ASN A 220 -41.00 7.94 4.65
CA ASN A 220 -42.10 8.22 5.56
C ASN A 220 -41.57 9.15 6.66
N PRO A 221 -41.50 10.47 6.42
CA PRO A 221 -41.29 11.38 7.52
C PRO A 221 -42.57 11.28 8.38
N SER A 222 -42.50 10.43 9.39
CA SER A 222 -43.45 10.48 10.50
C SER A 222 -43.24 11.81 11.20
N TYR A 223 -44.03 12.82 10.82
CA TYR A 223 -44.21 14.04 11.60
C TYR A 223 -45.15 13.77 12.78
#